data_0769f7d861661f7c57413d29e2aadbcc
#
_entry.id   0769f7d861661f7c57413d29e2aadbcc
#
_cell.length_a   1.000
_cell.length_b   1.000
_cell.length_c   1.000
_cell.angle_alpha   90.00
_cell.angle_beta   90.00
_cell.angle_gamma   90.00
#
_symmetry.space_group_name_H-M   'P 1'
#
loop_
_entity.id
_entity.type
_entity.pdbx_description
1 polymer ?
#
loop_
_entity_poly.entity_id
_entity_poly.type
_entity_poly.pdbx_seq_one_letter_code
_entity_poly.pdbx_strand_id
1 'polypeptide(L)'
;MANATHEQHGGNVSKVRGQKTRELFLEGLAEHGTISKACAIAGVTRSAYDKWRQRIPDFAEKADSIRAKAVADGGMEKWDGTFQSFRSYYFGHMSPWFHIKAIEAYENTPPGNITLILWPPEHGKTTLAEDYFCYKLATNPEFRITVGSEGQDMARKILGRIRTRMEPHGPFPKYVAKYGPFVPQNQSGRKTAQSWGADYFNVFKKSSHDERDYSMVSLGWRSKIAGTRTDHLHIDDIQSRVSLNLTEQMFEIFRQDWLTRPGENGRTSINGTRVGEDDFYERVMNEIDPDILSVIRFPAIITNDEGEPEPLWPEMFSMDALDRIRRKVGEEAWSRNYMQQPSSSAEATFDEESIKKCLNPLRSVNHHPPKDCTVYIGLDPALGSNNCVIAATPHEDKLKILFVREDVGLTRNEQILGIVEEAILRCGQNGATVSDVVIEAMVFQKGLSRDERLIEMTERYGFRVREHLTGVNKYDETIGVPSMALSFMRGEIDIPYADDTSTRHQADELIRQLKAWRPLKRGTKLRQDQVMALWFIWILWRQRKQSYSVDSSQFSFKGLPWKTSVSNSRVF
;
A
#
# COMPACT_ATOMS: atom_id res chain seq x y z
N MET A 1 -13.39 -4.11 68.29
CA MET A 1 -12.17 -3.29 68.19
C MET A 1 -11.06 -4.17 67.60
N ALA A 2 -10.76 -4.02 66.32
CA ALA A 2 -9.53 -4.40 65.62
C ALA A 2 -9.80 -4.41 64.10
N ASN A 3 -9.69 -3.26 63.47
CA ASN A 3 -9.53 -3.13 62.03
C ASN A 3 -9.16 -1.66 61.69
N ALA A 4 -7.93 -1.28 61.96
CA ALA A 4 -7.39 0.00 61.49
C ALA A 4 -5.87 0.02 61.62
N THR A 5 -5.10 -0.81 60.91
CA THR A 5 -3.64 -0.68 60.85
C THR A 5 -2.98 -1.30 59.62
N HIS A 6 -3.72 -1.67 58.55
CA HIS A 6 -3.09 -2.31 57.38
C HIS A 6 -3.01 -1.44 56.11
N GLU A 7 -3.63 -0.25 56.05
CA GLU A 7 -3.61 0.55 54.83
C GLU A 7 -2.49 1.62 54.76
N GLN A 8 -1.77 1.91 55.85
CA GLN A 8 -0.73 2.94 55.81
C GLN A 8 0.67 2.44 55.41
N HIS A 9 0.95 1.14 55.41
CA HIS A 9 2.29 0.62 55.05
C HIS A 9 2.47 0.39 53.54
N GLY A 10 1.43 0.05 52.77
CA GLY A 10 1.52 -0.17 51.33
C GLY A 10 1.75 1.12 50.52
N GLY A 11 1.18 2.23 50.95
CA GLY A 11 1.33 3.53 50.27
C GLY A 11 2.72 4.15 50.36
N ASN A 12 3.44 3.87 51.45
CA ASN A 12 4.79 4.43 51.64
C ASN A 12 5.85 3.66 50.84
N VAL A 13 5.74 2.35 50.74
CA VAL A 13 6.65 1.50 49.94
C VAL A 13 6.54 1.81 48.43
N SER A 14 5.32 2.02 47.93
CA SER A 14 5.08 2.41 46.53
C SER A 14 5.61 3.80 46.20
N LYS A 15 5.44 4.78 47.08
CA LYS A 15 6.02 6.15 46.91
C LYS A 15 7.54 6.14 46.91
N VAL A 16 8.18 5.39 47.82
CA VAL A 16 9.65 5.26 47.92
C VAL A 16 10.21 4.56 46.67
N ARG A 17 9.53 3.52 46.17
CA ARG A 17 9.92 2.82 44.95
C ARG A 17 9.85 3.75 43.72
N GLY A 18 8.78 4.51 43.58
CA GLY A 18 8.62 5.49 42.50
C GLY A 18 9.64 6.64 42.57
N GLN A 19 10.05 7.07 43.75
CA GLN A 19 11.08 8.08 43.91
C GLN A 19 12.46 7.56 43.49
N LYS A 20 12.84 6.36 43.93
CA LYS A 20 14.12 5.73 43.57
C LYS A 20 14.24 5.49 42.04
N THR A 21 13.14 5.14 41.40
CA THR A 21 13.11 4.96 39.95
C THR A 21 13.31 6.29 39.20
N ARG A 22 12.75 7.41 39.70
CA ARG A 22 12.98 8.75 39.14
C ARG A 22 14.42 9.23 39.34
N GLU A 23 15.02 8.90 40.47
CA GLU A 23 16.43 9.23 40.76
C GLU A 23 17.35 8.48 39.78
N LEU A 24 17.14 7.17 39.57
CA LEU A 24 17.87 6.39 38.57
C LEU A 24 17.70 6.94 37.15
N PHE A 25 16.50 7.44 36.83
CA PHE A 25 16.26 8.10 35.55
C PHE A 25 17.08 9.40 35.42
N LEU A 26 17.12 10.25 36.45
CA LEU A 26 17.87 11.50 36.42
C LEU A 26 19.38 11.24 36.39
N GLU A 27 19.87 10.21 37.05
CA GLU A 27 21.27 9.78 36.99
C GLU A 27 21.63 9.32 35.57
N GLY A 28 20.80 8.44 34.97
CA GLY A 28 21.00 8.02 33.60
C GLY A 28 20.88 9.16 32.57
N LEU A 29 20.03 10.16 32.84
CA LEU A 29 19.93 11.37 32.02
C LEU A 29 21.17 12.26 32.14
N ALA A 30 21.76 12.39 33.35
CA ALA A 30 22.99 13.12 33.59
C ALA A 30 24.20 12.46 32.90
N GLU A 31 24.25 11.14 32.94
CA GLU A 31 25.35 10.36 32.37
C GLU A 31 25.31 10.31 30.83
N HIS A 32 24.10 10.16 30.26
CA HIS A 32 23.97 9.89 28.84
C HIS A 32 23.27 11.00 28.03
N GLY A 33 22.72 12.02 28.65
CA GLY A 33 22.06 13.16 28.00
C GLY A 33 20.78 12.83 27.22
N THR A 34 20.38 11.55 27.12
CA THR A 34 19.25 11.09 26.33
C THR A 34 18.17 10.44 27.18
N ILE A 35 16.92 10.78 26.89
CA ILE A 35 15.75 10.26 27.61
C ILE A 35 15.59 8.75 27.40
N SER A 36 15.86 8.26 26.20
CA SER A 36 15.72 6.82 25.87
C SER A 36 16.64 5.94 26.72
N LYS A 37 17.92 6.34 26.90
CA LYS A 37 18.84 5.60 27.76
C LYS A 37 18.48 5.75 29.23
N ALA A 38 18.08 6.95 29.64
CA ALA A 38 17.61 7.18 31.00
C ALA A 38 16.39 6.31 31.33
N CYS A 39 15.46 6.15 30.40
CA CYS A 39 14.33 5.23 30.54
C CYS A 39 14.79 3.77 30.65
N ALA A 40 15.71 3.32 29.81
CA ALA A 40 16.25 1.97 29.84
C ALA A 40 16.97 1.67 31.16
N ILE A 41 17.79 2.57 31.67
CA ILE A 41 18.49 2.44 32.95
C ILE A 41 17.52 2.39 34.14
N ALA A 42 16.49 3.23 34.11
CA ALA A 42 15.45 3.26 35.14
C ALA A 42 14.44 2.13 35.04
N GLY A 43 14.44 1.35 33.93
CA GLY A 43 13.47 0.29 33.66
C GLY A 43 12.05 0.82 33.46
N VAL A 44 11.89 1.99 32.81
CA VAL A 44 10.59 2.65 32.64
C VAL A 44 10.31 2.97 31.17
N THR A 45 9.05 3.10 30.83
CA THR A 45 8.62 3.54 29.51
C THR A 45 8.72 5.05 29.36
N ARG A 46 8.78 5.54 28.13
CA ARG A 46 8.73 6.98 27.82
C ARG A 46 7.45 7.63 28.37
N SER A 47 6.31 6.95 28.26
CA SER A 47 5.03 7.39 28.81
C SER A 47 5.08 7.64 30.33
N ALA A 48 5.81 6.80 31.08
CA ALA A 48 6.02 7.01 32.51
C ALA A 48 6.81 8.31 32.80
N TYR A 49 7.84 8.60 32.00
CA TYR A 49 8.59 9.86 32.09
C TYR A 49 7.69 11.08 31.78
N ASP A 50 6.87 11.02 30.72
CA ASP A 50 6.00 12.13 30.35
C ASP A 50 4.92 12.39 31.42
N LYS A 51 4.37 11.33 32.04
CA LYS A 51 3.49 11.45 33.22
C LYS A 51 4.19 12.08 34.41
N TRP A 52 5.47 11.76 34.66
CA TRP A 52 6.25 12.40 35.72
C TRP A 52 6.43 13.90 35.44
N ARG A 53 6.74 14.28 34.21
CA ARG A 53 6.85 15.69 33.83
C ARG A 53 5.56 16.48 34.06
N GLN A 54 4.42 15.87 33.73
CA GLN A 54 3.11 16.53 33.89
C GLN A 54 2.67 16.64 35.35
N ARG A 55 2.96 15.61 36.15
CA ARG A 55 2.45 15.50 37.52
C ARG A 55 3.40 16.00 38.62
N ILE A 56 4.66 16.17 38.28
CA ILE A 56 5.73 16.52 39.24
C ILE A 56 6.56 17.67 38.66
N PRO A 57 6.13 18.93 38.89
CA PRO A 57 6.84 20.12 38.32
C PRO A 57 8.32 20.17 38.63
N ASP A 58 8.73 19.87 39.86
CA ASP A 58 10.14 19.84 40.27
C ASP A 58 10.97 18.79 39.50
N PHE A 59 10.34 17.69 39.12
CA PHE A 59 10.98 16.66 38.30
C PHE A 59 11.21 17.15 36.88
N ALA A 60 10.24 17.85 36.29
CA ALA A 60 10.33 18.40 34.93
C ALA A 60 11.51 19.41 34.86
N GLU A 61 11.57 20.33 35.81
CA GLU A 61 12.61 21.36 35.88
C GLU A 61 14.01 20.73 36.08
N LYS A 62 14.12 19.75 36.99
CA LYS A 62 15.36 19.00 37.19
C LYS A 62 15.81 18.24 35.96
N ALA A 63 14.90 17.54 35.30
CA ALA A 63 15.20 16.79 34.09
C ALA A 63 15.67 17.72 32.95
N ASP A 64 15.03 18.87 32.77
CA ASP A 64 15.39 19.84 31.73
C ASP A 64 16.74 20.51 32.05
N SER A 65 17.01 20.84 33.32
CA SER A 65 18.29 21.39 33.77
C SER A 65 19.45 20.39 33.61
N ILE A 66 19.25 19.14 34.02
CA ILE A 66 20.26 18.08 33.86
C ILE A 66 20.53 17.84 32.37
N ARG A 67 19.52 17.80 31.54
CA ARG A 67 19.66 17.62 30.10
C ARG A 67 20.39 18.80 29.46
N ALA A 68 20.02 20.02 29.81
CA ALA A 68 20.69 21.23 29.32
C ALA A 68 22.18 21.26 29.72
N LYS A 69 22.51 20.88 30.96
CA LYS A 69 23.88 20.75 31.45
C LYS A 69 24.63 19.64 30.73
N ALA A 70 24.07 18.46 30.59
CA ALA A 70 24.68 17.36 29.86
C ALA A 70 24.96 17.71 28.39
N VAL A 71 24.08 18.51 27.76
CA VAL A 71 24.28 19.05 26.40
C VAL A 71 25.38 20.12 26.38
N ALA A 72 25.44 21.02 27.39
CA ALA A 72 26.44 22.09 27.50
C ALA A 72 27.84 21.56 27.81
N ASP A 73 27.96 20.55 28.69
CA ASP A 73 29.22 19.93 29.09
C ASP A 73 29.83 18.99 28.01
N GLY A 74 29.25 18.98 26.81
CA GLY A 74 29.69 18.13 25.71
C GLY A 74 29.25 16.67 25.86
N GLY A 75 28.24 16.43 26.68
CA GLY A 75 27.58 15.14 26.92
C GLY A 75 26.76 14.62 25.74
N MET A 76 27.08 15.02 24.51
CA MET A 76 26.83 14.20 23.34
C MET A 76 27.77 12.99 23.45
N GLU A 77 27.18 11.83 23.63
CA GLU A 77 27.87 10.56 23.71
C GLU A 77 29.10 10.53 22.81
N LYS A 78 30.25 10.19 23.39
CA LYS A 78 31.36 9.74 22.55
C LYS A 78 30.82 8.62 21.68
N TRP A 79 31.07 8.72 20.39
CA TRP A 79 30.69 7.65 19.46
C TRP A 79 31.20 6.31 20.01
N ASP A 80 30.25 5.41 20.31
CA ASP A 80 30.49 4.11 20.94
C ASP A 80 30.66 2.98 19.89
N GLY A 81 30.74 3.33 18.60
CA GLY A 81 30.82 2.40 17.49
C GLY A 81 29.48 2.09 16.83
N THR A 82 28.35 2.44 17.45
CA THR A 82 27.03 2.20 16.88
C THR A 82 26.63 3.30 15.90
N PHE A 83 25.78 2.97 14.93
CA PHE A 83 25.23 3.97 14.01
C PHE A 83 24.38 5.01 14.75
N GLN A 84 23.64 4.62 15.77
CA GLN A 84 22.80 5.52 16.53
C GLN A 84 23.63 6.64 17.19
N SER A 85 24.73 6.29 17.86
CA SER A 85 25.62 7.27 18.48
C SER A 85 26.39 8.07 17.43
N PHE A 86 26.77 7.46 16.31
CA PHE A 86 27.38 8.16 15.17
C PHE A 86 26.45 9.26 14.64
N ARG A 87 25.18 8.94 14.41
CA ARG A 87 24.16 9.86 13.90
C ARG A 87 23.97 11.06 14.83
N SER A 88 23.87 10.81 16.14
CA SER A 88 23.74 11.85 17.13
C SER A 88 25.01 12.72 17.21
N TYR A 89 26.18 12.11 17.27
CA TYR A 89 27.45 12.80 17.45
C TYR A 89 27.88 13.64 16.24
N TYR A 90 27.78 13.07 15.01
CA TYR A 90 28.26 13.75 13.81
C TYR A 90 27.21 14.61 13.13
N PHE A 91 25.93 14.21 13.17
CA PHE A 91 24.86 14.90 12.46
C PHE A 91 23.88 15.64 13.38
N GLY A 92 23.95 15.44 14.71
CA GLY A 92 23.02 16.05 15.65
C GLY A 92 21.58 15.51 15.55
N HIS A 93 21.37 14.41 14.84
CA HIS A 93 20.06 13.83 14.62
C HIS A 93 19.73 12.82 15.70
N MET A 94 18.63 13.04 16.41
CA MET A 94 18.10 12.09 17.38
C MET A 94 17.49 10.88 16.68
N SER A 95 17.55 9.72 17.33
CA SER A 95 16.94 8.48 16.85
C SER A 95 15.83 8.06 17.82
N PRO A 96 14.55 8.40 17.57
CA PRO A 96 13.44 7.86 18.34
C PRO A 96 13.38 6.33 18.20
N TRP A 97 12.63 5.65 19.06
CA TRP A 97 12.61 4.21 19.15
C TRP A 97 12.31 3.50 17.80
N PHE A 98 11.41 4.05 16.99
CA PHE A 98 11.06 3.48 15.69
C PHE A 98 12.18 3.67 14.65
N HIS A 99 13.00 4.74 14.75
CA HIS A 99 14.23 4.86 13.96
C HIS A 99 15.26 3.79 14.37
N ILE A 100 15.39 3.50 15.68
CA ILE A 100 16.28 2.43 16.16
C ILE A 100 15.85 1.10 15.58
N LYS A 101 14.55 0.79 15.63
CA LYS A 101 13.99 -0.44 15.05
C LYS A 101 14.24 -0.55 13.54
N ALA A 102 14.17 0.56 12.82
CA ALA A 102 14.49 0.59 11.38
C ALA A 102 15.99 0.39 11.12
N ILE A 103 16.86 0.96 11.95
CA ILE A 103 18.32 0.76 11.87
C ILE A 103 18.67 -0.71 12.12
N GLU A 104 18.09 -1.30 13.16
CA GLU A 104 18.25 -2.72 13.47
C GLU A 104 17.83 -3.60 12.29
N ALA A 105 16.73 -3.24 11.63
CA ALA A 105 16.29 -3.95 10.44
C ALA A 105 17.28 -3.80 9.28
N TYR A 106 17.85 -2.61 9.03
CA TYR A 106 18.87 -2.44 8.00
C TYR A 106 20.15 -3.24 8.28
N GLU A 107 20.55 -3.35 9.55
CA GLU A 107 21.79 -4.02 9.93
C GLU A 107 21.63 -5.53 10.05
N ASN A 108 20.47 -5.99 10.52
CA ASN A 108 20.22 -7.41 10.82
C ASN A 108 19.52 -8.17 9.69
N THR A 109 19.06 -7.49 8.62
CA THR A 109 18.54 -8.18 7.42
C THR A 109 19.59 -9.14 6.89
N PRO A 110 19.32 -10.44 6.79
CA PRO A 110 20.26 -11.40 6.24
C PRO A 110 20.67 -11.05 4.80
N PRO A 111 21.87 -11.43 4.34
CA PRO A 111 22.24 -11.30 2.94
C PRO A 111 21.21 -11.96 2.02
N GLY A 112 20.90 -11.34 0.89
CA GLY A 112 19.87 -11.78 -0.06
C GLY A 112 18.43 -11.40 0.32
N ASN A 113 18.17 -10.98 1.56
CA ASN A 113 16.83 -10.66 2.04
C ASN A 113 16.44 -9.21 1.81
N ILE A 114 15.13 -8.96 1.96
CA ILE A 114 14.46 -7.69 1.73
C ILE A 114 13.81 -7.21 3.01
N THR A 115 14.00 -5.94 3.36
CA THR A 115 13.26 -5.26 4.43
C THR A 115 12.38 -4.18 3.84
N LEU A 116 11.07 -4.29 4.06
CA LEU A 116 10.08 -3.26 3.73
C LEU A 116 9.68 -2.51 4.99
N ILE A 117 9.87 -1.18 5.00
CA ILE A 117 9.45 -0.33 6.10
C ILE A 117 8.46 0.72 5.59
N LEU A 118 7.27 0.71 6.15
CA LEU A 118 6.20 1.64 5.84
C LEU A 118 6.06 2.67 6.95
N TRP A 119 6.15 3.95 6.61
CA TRP A 119 6.14 5.06 7.56
C TRP A 119 5.20 6.18 7.14
N PRO A 120 4.75 7.00 8.11
CA PRO A 120 4.03 8.21 7.79
C PRO A 120 4.93 9.24 7.10
N PRO A 121 4.36 10.20 6.36
CA PRO A 121 5.09 11.37 5.89
C PRO A 121 5.74 12.13 7.04
N GLU A 122 6.88 12.79 6.77
CA GLU A 122 7.61 13.67 7.72
C GLU A 122 8.17 12.97 8.97
N HIS A 123 8.19 11.64 9.01
CA HIS A 123 8.78 10.89 10.13
C HIS A 123 10.25 10.52 9.92
N GLY A 124 10.96 11.21 9.03
CA GLY A 124 12.42 11.15 8.92
C GLY A 124 12.98 9.95 8.16
N LYS A 125 12.19 9.17 7.43
CA LYS A 125 12.63 7.96 6.70
C LYS A 125 13.82 8.20 5.78
N THR A 126 13.73 9.18 4.88
CA THR A 126 14.79 9.52 3.93
C THR A 126 16.04 10.05 4.64
N THR A 127 15.88 10.91 5.65
CA THR A 127 17.01 11.44 6.45
C THR A 127 17.75 10.33 7.18
N LEU A 128 17.02 9.36 7.74
CA LEU A 128 17.62 8.19 8.39
C LEU A 128 18.48 7.37 7.42
N ALA A 129 17.94 7.09 6.22
CA ALA A 129 18.67 6.36 5.18
C ALA A 129 19.93 7.13 4.71
N GLU A 130 19.82 8.45 4.52
CA GLU A 130 20.96 9.29 4.14
C GLU A 130 22.07 9.27 5.20
N ASP A 131 21.71 9.37 6.48
CA ASP A 131 22.67 9.32 7.60
C ASP A 131 23.32 7.92 7.68
N TYR A 132 22.53 6.87 7.46
CA TYR A 132 23.04 5.49 7.45
C TYR A 132 24.05 5.24 6.31
N PHE A 133 23.78 5.76 5.13
CA PHE A 133 24.72 5.61 4.02
C PHE A 133 25.99 6.42 4.21
N CYS A 134 25.91 7.61 4.82
CA CYS A 134 27.08 8.34 5.23
C CYS A 134 27.93 7.55 6.24
N TYR A 135 27.30 6.90 7.21
CA TYR A 135 27.97 6.02 8.17
C TYR A 135 28.66 4.82 7.48
N LYS A 136 27.94 4.14 6.58
CA LYS A 136 28.50 2.99 5.85
C LYS A 136 29.73 3.37 5.02
N LEU A 137 29.64 4.47 4.26
CA LEU A 137 30.77 4.94 3.44
C LEU A 137 31.94 5.50 4.27
N ALA A 138 31.68 6.00 5.47
CA ALA A 138 32.73 6.44 6.38
C ALA A 138 33.50 5.27 7.02
N THR A 139 32.78 4.20 7.35
CA THR A 139 33.36 3.02 8.03
C THR A 139 33.85 1.96 7.04
N ASN A 140 33.29 1.91 5.85
CA ASN A 140 33.71 1.02 4.76
C ASN A 140 33.66 1.75 3.40
N PRO A 141 34.75 2.37 2.94
CA PRO A 141 34.79 3.07 1.65
C PRO A 141 34.54 2.19 0.42
N GLU A 142 34.71 0.88 0.52
CA GLU A 142 34.42 -0.07 -0.57
C GLU A 142 32.94 -0.41 -0.70
N PHE A 143 32.11 -0.01 0.27
CA PHE A 143 30.68 -0.31 0.27
C PHE A 143 29.96 0.38 -0.87
N ARG A 144 29.11 -0.37 -1.59
CA ARG A 144 28.41 0.07 -2.80
C ARG A 144 26.92 0.18 -2.52
N ILE A 145 26.33 1.33 -2.85
CA ILE A 145 24.94 1.65 -2.57
C ILE A 145 24.24 2.06 -3.86
N THR A 146 23.11 1.45 -4.14
CA THR A 146 22.20 1.90 -5.19
C THR A 146 20.93 2.44 -4.55
N VAL A 147 20.58 3.70 -4.84
CA VAL A 147 19.35 4.34 -4.37
C VAL A 147 18.36 4.45 -5.51
N GLY A 148 17.20 3.84 -5.34
CA GLY A 148 16.07 3.90 -6.25
C GLY A 148 14.94 4.78 -5.71
N SER A 149 14.23 5.50 -6.60
CA SER A 149 13.03 6.26 -6.26
C SER A 149 12.07 6.31 -7.47
N GLU A 150 10.89 6.92 -7.30
CA GLU A 150 9.89 7.06 -8.37
C GLU A 150 10.48 7.71 -9.64
N GLY A 151 11.27 8.74 -9.48
CA GLY A 151 11.90 9.45 -10.59
C GLY A 151 13.39 9.66 -10.39
N GLN A 152 14.14 9.79 -11.51
CA GLN A 152 15.58 10.05 -11.48
C GLN A 152 15.93 11.32 -10.68
N ASP A 153 15.11 12.37 -10.78
CA ASP A 153 15.35 13.61 -10.04
C ASP A 153 15.17 13.47 -8.54
N MET A 154 14.27 12.60 -8.09
CA MET A 154 14.09 12.30 -6.67
C MET A 154 15.31 11.54 -6.13
N ALA A 155 15.74 10.51 -6.84
CA ALA A 155 16.95 9.76 -6.49
C ALA A 155 18.20 10.65 -6.48
N ARG A 156 18.36 11.56 -7.46
CA ARG A 156 19.44 12.56 -7.50
C ARG A 156 19.43 13.49 -6.28
N LYS A 157 18.26 13.92 -5.81
CA LYS A 157 18.14 14.76 -4.61
C LYS A 157 18.68 14.04 -3.36
N ILE A 158 18.38 12.76 -3.19
CA ILE A 158 18.91 11.96 -2.09
C ILE A 158 20.44 11.90 -2.19
N LEU A 159 20.95 11.53 -3.36
CA LEU A 159 22.40 11.49 -3.62
C LEU A 159 23.08 12.84 -3.36
N GLY A 160 22.44 13.92 -3.81
CA GLY A 160 22.92 15.30 -3.64
C GLY A 160 23.04 15.69 -2.16
N ARG A 161 22.04 15.33 -1.33
CA ARG A 161 22.09 15.59 0.12
C ARG A 161 23.19 14.80 0.82
N ILE A 162 23.43 13.54 0.42
CA ILE A 162 24.54 12.73 0.93
C ILE A 162 25.89 13.36 0.55
N ARG A 163 26.08 13.75 -0.71
CA ARG A 163 27.30 14.45 -1.16
C ARG A 163 27.55 15.73 -0.37
N THR A 164 26.51 16.55 -0.16
CA THR A 164 26.61 17.79 0.61
C THR A 164 27.12 17.55 2.03
N ARG A 165 26.71 16.43 2.67
CA ARG A 165 27.24 16.04 3.99
C ARG A 165 28.73 15.71 3.97
N MET A 166 29.25 15.25 2.83
CA MET A 166 30.61 14.78 2.63
C MET A 166 31.57 15.86 2.10
N GLU A 167 31.04 17.01 1.71
CA GLU A 167 31.87 18.08 1.16
C GLU A 167 32.69 18.79 2.25
N PRO A 168 33.91 19.28 1.94
CA PRO A 168 34.82 19.92 2.92
C PRO A 168 34.22 21.13 3.65
N HIS A 169 33.35 21.87 2.97
CA HIS A 169 32.63 23.03 3.50
C HIS A 169 31.14 22.73 3.76
N GLY A 170 30.80 21.43 3.88
CA GLY A 170 29.45 20.97 4.15
C GLY A 170 29.02 21.23 5.60
N PRO A 171 27.74 20.89 5.91
CA PRO A 171 27.16 21.20 7.22
C PRO A 171 27.73 20.38 8.39
N PHE A 172 28.57 19.37 8.13
CA PHE A 172 29.06 18.45 9.14
C PHE A 172 30.60 18.39 9.20
N PRO A 173 31.27 19.47 9.63
CA PRO A 173 32.74 19.57 9.60
C PRO A 173 33.44 18.52 10.47
N LYS A 174 32.88 18.15 11.63
CA LYS A 174 33.41 17.08 12.49
C LYS A 174 33.45 15.72 11.78
N TYR A 175 32.41 15.41 11.02
CA TYR A 175 32.30 14.19 10.22
C TYR A 175 33.38 14.14 9.14
N VAL A 176 33.49 15.22 8.37
CA VAL A 176 34.48 15.33 7.29
C VAL A 176 35.90 15.34 7.82
N ALA A 177 36.18 16.03 8.95
CA ALA A 177 37.49 16.03 9.58
C ALA A 177 37.94 14.65 10.06
N LYS A 178 37.00 13.83 10.57
CA LYS A 178 37.33 12.48 11.08
C LYS A 178 37.49 11.45 9.96
N TYR A 179 36.55 11.41 8.98
CA TYR A 179 36.48 10.35 8.00
C TYR A 179 36.90 10.76 6.59
N GLY A 180 36.89 12.06 6.29
CA GLY A 180 37.30 12.59 5.01
C GLY A 180 38.82 12.47 4.73
N PRO A 181 39.30 12.98 3.59
CA PRO A 181 38.48 13.57 2.53
C PRO A 181 37.62 12.53 1.81
N PHE A 182 36.40 12.91 1.44
CA PHE A 182 35.50 12.04 0.63
C PHE A 182 35.53 12.38 -0.85
N VAL A 183 35.70 13.68 -1.16
CA VAL A 183 35.66 14.18 -2.54
C VAL A 183 36.96 13.80 -3.24
N PRO A 184 36.91 13.07 -4.36
CA PRO A 184 38.09 12.73 -5.14
C PRO A 184 38.79 13.98 -5.67
N GLN A 185 40.10 14.04 -5.52
CA GLN A 185 40.95 15.14 -5.98
C GLN A 185 41.97 14.59 -6.98
N ASN A 186 42.26 15.35 -8.03
CA ASN A 186 43.40 15.04 -8.89
C ASN A 186 44.73 15.47 -8.20
N GLN A 187 45.85 15.13 -8.82
CA GLN A 187 47.21 15.51 -8.32
C GLN A 187 47.38 17.04 -8.10
N SER A 188 46.52 17.86 -8.71
CA SER A 188 46.49 19.31 -8.55
C SER A 188 45.46 19.79 -7.49
N GLY A 189 44.87 18.90 -6.71
CA GLY A 189 43.88 19.24 -5.68
C GLY A 189 42.51 19.67 -6.21
N ARG A 190 42.21 19.50 -7.51
CA ARG A 190 40.93 19.86 -8.10
C ARG A 190 39.99 18.65 -8.12
N LYS A 191 38.69 18.92 -7.90
CA LYS A 191 37.62 17.89 -8.02
C LYS A 191 37.68 17.25 -9.41
N THR A 192 37.68 15.92 -9.47
CA THR A 192 37.47 15.21 -10.74
C THR A 192 35.99 15.06 -11.01
N ALA A 193 35.48 15.74 -12.02
CA ALA A 193 34.06 15.73 -12.40
C ALA A 193 33.54 14.33 -12.73
N GLN A 194 34.39 13.42 -13.21
CA GLN A 194 34.04 12.06 -13.58
C GLN A 194 33.67 11.13 -12.42
N SER A 195 34.11 11.44 -11.20
CA SER A 195 33.88 10.56 -10.04
C SER A 195 33.04 11.20 -8.92
N TRP A 196 32.47 12.39 -9.15
CA TRP A 196 31.61 13.12 -8.19
C TRP A 196 30.40 13.73 -8.89
N GLY A 197 29.66 12.89 -9.61
CA GLY A 197 28.54 13.26 -10.47
C GLY A 197 27.20 13.40 -9.76
N ALA A 198 26.18 13.81 -10.51
CA ALA A 198 24.81 13.92 -10.00
C ALA A 198 24.11 12.58 -9.89
N ASP A 199 24.44 11.63 -10.76
CA ASP A 199 23.81 10.32 -10.82
C ASP A 199 24.60 9.24 -10.06
N TYR A 200 25.90 9.44 -9.89
CA TYR A 200 26.81 8.53 -9.20
C TYR A 200 28.03 9.25 -8.66
N PHE A 201 28.66 8.66 -7.64
CA PHE A 201 29.96 9.12 -7.17
C PHE A 201 30.80 7.99 -6.55
N ASN A 202 32.11 8.23 -6.45
CA ASN A 202 33.05 7.45 -5.67
C ASN A 202 33.63 8.28 -4.55
N VAL A 203 33.74 7.72 -3.35
CA VAL A 203 34.48 8.38 -2.24
C VAL A 203 35.99 8.24 -2.48
N PHE A 204 36.77 9.24 -2.06
CA PHE A 204 38.20 9.32 -2.31
C PHE A 204 39.00 8.11 -1.80
N LYS A 205 38.61 7.55 -0.66
CA LYS A 205 39.29 6.40 -0.03
C LYS A 205 38.97 5.04 -0.65
N LYS A 206 38.12 4.99 -1.66
CA LYS A 206 37.80 3.76 -2.36
C LYS A 206 39.02 3.28 -3.18
N SER A 207 39.37 2.01 -3.05
CA SER A 207 40.54 1.45 -3.74
C SER A 207 40.22 1.00 -5.17
N SER A 208 39.00 0.51 -5.40
CA SER A 208 38.52 0.09 -6.73
C SER A 208 37.84 1.24 -7.46
N HIS A 209 38.29 1.53 -8.67
CA HIS A 209 37.73 2.54 -9.56
C HIS A 209 37.10 1.94 -10.81
N ASP A 210 36.68 0.66 -10.77
CA ASP A 210 35.91 0.06 -11.89
C ASP A 210 34.61 0.88 -12.09
N GLU A 211 34.28 1.20 -13.32
CA GLU A 211 33.08 1.95 -13.71
C GLU A 211 31.76 1.26 -13.29
N ARG A 212 31.83 -0.02 -12.93
CA ARG A 212 30.67 -0.79 -12.42
C ARG A 212 30.53 -0.77 -10.89
N ASP A 213 31.51 -0.26 -10.19
CA ASP A 213 31.64 -0.33 -8.73
C ASP A 213 31.61 1.05 -8.07
N TYR A 214 30.63 1.88 -8.40
CA TYR A 214 30.47 3.17 -7.73
C TYR A 214 30.18 3.02 -6.24
N SER A 215 30.67 3.98 -5.43
CA SER A 215 30.30 4.04 -4.02
C SER A 215 28.80 4.31 -3.86
N MET A 216 28.23 5.12 -4.74
CA MET A 216 26.80 5.37 -4.75
C MET A 216 26.27 5.69 -6.16
N VAL A 217 25.09 5.15 -6.46
CA VAL A 217 24.35 5.38 -7.71
C VAL A 217 22.91 5.74 -7.40
N SER A 218 22.33 6.69 -8.14
CA SER A 218 20.90 7.06 -8.05
C SER A 218 20.15 6.67 -9.31
N LEU A 219 18.97 6.06 -9.16
CA LEU A 219 18.17 5.54 -10.26
C LEU A 219 16.68 5.85 -10.07
N GLY A 220 16.04 6.36 -11.11
CA GLY A 220 14.59 6.30 -11.22
C GLY A 220 14.14 4.90 -11.63
N TRP A 221 12.94 4.48 -11.29
CA TRP A 221 12.47 3.11 -11.56
C TRP A 221 12.50 2.69 -13.05
N ARG A 222 12.44 3.65 -13.97
CA ARG A 222 12.57 3.41 -15.42
C ARG A 222 14.02 3.41 -15.94
N SER A 223 14.98 3.70 -15.06
CA SER A 223 16.38 3.77 -15.47
C SER A 223 16.95 2.37 -15.64
N LYS A 224 17.82 2.21 -16.66
CA LYS A 224 18.53 0.94 -16.86
C LYS A 224 19.57 0.76 -15.76
N ILE A 225 19.38 -0.27 -14.94
CA ILE A 225 20.31 -0.65 -13.85
C ILE A 225 21.43 -1.60 -14.33
N ALA A 226 21.44 -1.95 -15.61
CA ALA A 226 22.36 -2.96 -16.13
C ALA A 226 23.83 -2.63 -15.86
N GLY A 227 24.58 -3.62 -15.33
CA GLY A 227 26.02 -3.53 -15.10
C GLY A 227 26.46 -2.91 -13.78
N THR A 228 25.58 -2.38 -12.94
CA THR A 228 25.94 -1.92 -11.59
C THR A 228 25.97 -3.09 -10.60
N ARG A 229 26.96 -3.10 -9.71
CA ARG A 229 27.00 -3.99 -8.54
C ARG A 229 26.65 -3.16 -7.31
N THR A 230 25.94 -3.75 -6.36
CA THR A 230 25.57 -3.07 -5.13
C THR A 230 25.63 -4.02 -3.93
N ASP A 231 26.08 -3.54 -2.79
CA ASP A 231 26.03 -4.26 -1.52
C ASP A 231 24.75 -3.94 -0.76
N HIS A 232 24.13 -2.76 -1.07
CA HIS A 232 22.85 -2.36 -0.53
C HIS A 232 22.01 -1.66 -1.59
N LEU A 233 20.91 -2.30 -2.00
CA LEU A 233 19.87 -1.68 -2.81
C LEU A 233 18.87 -1.02 -1.87
N HIS A 234 18.76 0.30 -1.93
CA HIS A 234 17.80 1.08 -1.16
C HIS A 234 16.76 1.70 -2.08
N ILE A 235 15.50 1.52 -1.76
CA ILE A 235 14.38 2.09 -2.49
C ILE A 235 13.65 3.07 -1.57
N ASP A 236 13.54 4.33 -1.98
CA ASP A 236 12.88 5.38 -1.20
C ASP A 236 11.73 6.01 -2.00
N ASP A 237 10.51 5.88 -1.48
CA ASP A 237 9.27 6.38 -2.08
C ASP A 237 9.18 6.14 -3.60
N ILE A 238 9.15 4.86 -3.99
CA ILE A 238 9.19 4.45 -5.41
C ILE A 238 7.89 4.76 -6.16
N GLN A 239 6.79 4.98 -5.45
CA GLN A 239 5.47 5.19 -6.05
C GLN A 239 4.70 6.32 -5.39
N SER A 240 4.03 7.11 -6.22
CA SER A 240 3.05 8.13 -5.80
C SER A 240 1.64 7.76 -6.27
N ARG A 241 0.63 8.52 -5.86
CA ARG A 241 -0.75 8.34 -6.35
C ARG A 241 -0.90 8.50 -7.86
N VAL A 242 -0.06 9.34 -8.48
CA VAL A 242 -0.10 9.60 -9.92
C VAL A 242 0.33 8.38 -10.73
N SER A 243 1.21 7.56 -10.16
CA SER A 243 1.78 6.37 -10.80
C SER A 243 1.13 5.04 -10.38
N LEU A 244 -0.01 5.07 -9.66
CA LEU A 244 -0.71 3.83 -9.25
C LEU A 244 -1.07 2.91 -10.43
N ASN A 245 -1.39 3.48 -11.59
CA ASN A 245 -1.66 2.70 -12.80
C ASN A 245 -0.43 2.00 -13.39
N LEU A 246 0.76 2.22 -12.83
CA LEU A 246 2.03 1.64 -13.25
C LEU A 246 2.57 0.61 -12.25
N THR A 247 1.80 0.28 -11.20
CA THR A 247 2.21 -0.64 -10.13
C THR A 247 2.76 -1.95 -10.67
N GLU A 248 2.04 -2.59 -11.59
CA GLU A 248 2.45 -3.85 -12.22
C GLU A 248 3.81 -3.71 -12.90
N GLN A 249 3.96 -2.69 -13.74
CA GLN A 249 5.21 -2.46 -14.47
C GLN A 249 6.38 -2.14 -13.53
N MET A 250 6.13 -1.36 -12.46
CA MET A 250 7.14 -1.06 -11.44
C MET A 250 7.58 -2.33 -10.72
N PHE A 251 6.63 -3.17 -10.33
CA PHE A 251 6.92 -4.40 -9.62
C PHE A 251 7.69 -5.40 -10.48
N GLU A 252 7.33 -5.56 -11.75
CA GLU A 252 8.03 -6.43 -12.69
C GLU A 252 9.49 -5.97 -12.89
N ILE A 253 9.74 -4.67 -13.11
CA ILE A 253 11.09 -4.12 -13.24
C ILE A 253 11.89 -4.32 -11.93
N PHE A 254 11.25 -4.08 -10.78
CA PHE A 254 11.88 -4.34 -9.48
C PHE A 254 12.30 -5.80 -9.34
N ARG A 255 11.39 -6.73 -9.62
CA ARG A 255 11.61 -8.16 -9.45
C ARG A 255 12.66 -8.70 -10.43
N GLN A 256 12.57 -8.33 -11.71
CA GLN A 256 13.40 -8.90 -12.77
C GLN A 256 14.77 -8.23 -12.89
N ASP A 257 14.83 -6.91 -12.71
CA ASP A 257 16.05 -6.15 -12.97
C ASP A 257 16.76 -5.73 -11.67
N TRP A 258 16.04 -5.20 -10.68
CA TRP A 258 16.66 -4.58 -9.52
C TRP A 258 17.10 -5.57 -8.46
N LEU A 259 16.26 -6.57 -8.13
CA LEU A 259 16.58 -7.59 -7.13
C LEU A 259 17.77 -8.49 -7.52
N THR A 260 18.17 -8.48 -8.79
CA THR A 260 19.36 -9.22 -9.25
C THR A 260 20.69 -8.49 -8.98
N ARG A 261 20.67 -7.22 -8.51
CA ARG A 261 21.89 -6.40 -8.36
C ARG A 261 22.64 -6.60 -7.05
N PRO A 262 21.98 -6.81 -5.90
CA PRO A 262 22.68 -7.07 -4.66
C PRO A 262 23.46 -8.40 -4.64
N GLY A 263 23.09 -9.36 -5.49
CA GLY A 263 23.68 -10.70 -5.44
C GLY A 263 23.38 -11.40 -4.10
N GLU A 264 24.06 -12.51 -3.85
CA GLU A 264 23.84 -13.34 -2.65
C GLU A 264 24.22 -12.62 -1.33
N ASN A 265 25.21 -11.74 -1.39
CA ASN A 265 25.74 -11.07 -0.18
C ASN A 265 25.16 -9.67 0.04
N GLY A 266 24.40 -9.15 -0.91
CA GLY A 266 23.79 -7.85 -0.82
C GLY A 266 22.46 -7.87 -0.07
N ARG A 267 21.94 -6.69 0.27
CA ARG A 267 20.69 -6.51 0.97
C ARG A 267 19.79 -5.52 0.24
N THR A 268 18.49 -5.65 0.43
CA THR A 268 17.53 -4.71 -0.12
C THR A 268 16.71 -4.10 1.01
N SER A 269 16.62 -2.77 1.05
CA SER A 269 15.69 -2.05 1.92
C SER A 269 14.75 -1.18 1.11
N ILE A 270 13.49 -1.19 1.47
CA ILE A 270 12.43 -0.42 0.84
C ILE A 270 11.78 0.45 1.90
N ASN A 271 11.88 1.77 1.74
CA ASN A 271 11.16 2.73 2.54
C ASN A 271 10.01 3.30 1.72
N GLY A 272 8.83 3.36 2.32
CA GLY A 272 7.69 3.92 1.61
C GLY A 272 6.57 4.41 2.50
N THR A 273 5.65 5.11 1.86
CA THR A 273 4.36 5.49 2.44
C THR A 273 3.28 4.88 1.55
N ARG A 274 2.28 4.23 2.13
CA ARG A 274 1.17 3.64 1.36
C ARG A 274 0.47 4.72 0.54
N VAL A 275 0.20 4.43 -0.72
CA VAL A 275 -0.42 5.38 -1.67
C VAL A 275 -1.72 4.87 -2.28
N GLY A 276 -2.01 3.59 -2.13
CA GLY A 276 -3.22 2.92 -2.59
C GLY A 276 -3.37 1.52 -2.02
N GLU A 277 -4.49 0.88 -2.29
CA GLU A 277 -4.75 -0.52 -1.86
C GLU A 277 -3.85 -1.50 -2.62
N ASP A 278 -3.74 -1.33 -3.93
CA ASP A 278 -2.94 -2.18 -4.83
C ASP A 278 -1.69 -1.41 -5.28
N ASP A 279 -0.96 -0.82 -4.31
CA ASP A 279 0.27 -0.11 -4.57
C ASP A 279 1.47 -1.07 -4.65
N PHE A 280 2.63 -0.53 -5.04
CA PHE A 280 3.87 -1.29 -5.14
C PHE A 280 4.19 -2.05 -3.84
N TYR A 281 3.93 -1.45 -2.70
CA TYR A 281 4.22 -2.05 -1.39
C TYR A 281 3.31 -3.24 -1.09
N GLU A 282 2.04 -3.18 -1.51
CA GLU A 282 1.12 -4.32 -1.40
C GLU A 282 1.59 -5.49 -2.27
N ARG A 283 2.06 -5.20 -3.50
CA ARG A 283 2.63 -6.23 -4.38
C ARG A 283 3.86 -6.88 -3.77
N VAL A 284 4.76 -6.08 -3.18
CA VAL A 284 5.93 -6.62 -2.46
C VAL A 284 5.50 -7.55 -1.33
N MET A 285 4.49 -7.17 -0.54
CA MET A 285 4.00 -7.99 0.58
C MET A 285 3.31 -9.28 0.14
N ASN A 286 2.65 -9.27 -1.01
CA ASN A 286 1.84 -10.41 -1.47
C ASN A 286 2.61 -11.37 -2.40
N GLU A 287 3.61 -10.89 -3.14
CA GLU A 287 4.24 -11.65 -4.20
C GLU A 287 5.72 -12.01 -3.94
N ILE A 288 6.35 -11.37 -2.95
CA ILE A 288 7.70 -11.78 -2.50
C ILE A 288 7.55 -12.86 -1.43
N ASP A 289 8.41 -13.86 -1.50
CA ASP A 289 8.45 -14.96 -0.55
C ASP A 289 8.58 -14.44 0.90
N PRO A 290 7.66 -14.79 1.80
CA PRO A 290 7.70 -14.37 3.20
C PRO A 290 8.99 -14.76 3.94
N ASP A 291 9.67 -15.81 3.53
CA ASP A 291 10.89 -16.28 4.18
C ASP A 291 12.09 -15.33 3.93
N ILE A 292 12.03 -14.52 2.88
CA ILE A 292 13.07 -13.53 2.54
C ILE A 292 12.60 -12.08 2.74
N LEU A 293 11.34 -11.84 3.14
CA LEU A 293 10.76 -10.52 3.30
C LEU A 293 10.45 -10.20 4.77
N SER A 294 11.07 -9.17 5.31
CA SER A 294 10.69 -8.58 6.60
C SER A 294 9.86 -7.32 6.38
N VAL A 295 8.70 -7.23 7.01
CA VAL A 295 7.79 -6.07 6.89
C VAL A 295 7.63 -5.37 8.23
N ILE A 296 7.93 -4.08 8.27
CA ILE A 296 7.73 -3.22 9.43
C ILE A 296 6.75 -2.10 9.04
N ARG A 297 5.74 -1.87 9.87
CA ARG A 297 4.77 -0.78 9.67
C ARG A 297 4.77 0.14 10.88
N PHE A 298 4.91 1.44 10.62
CA PHE A 298 4.83 2.49 11.62
C PHE A 298 3.64 3.40 11.32
N PRO A 299 2.49 3.23 11.98
CA PRO A 299 1.40 4.20 11.88
C PRO A 299 1.73 5.45 12.69
N ALA A 300 1.20 6.62 12.30
CA ALA A 300 1.44 7.88 12.99
C ALA A 300 0.89 7.94 14.42
N ILE A 301 -0.13 7.13 14.71
CA ILE A 301 -0.68 6.91 16.05
C ILE A 301 -0.53 5.43 16.37
N ILE A 302 0.06 5.15 17.52
CA ILE A 302 0.23 3.80 18.06
C ILE A 302 -0.58 3.64 19.34
N THR A 303 -0.78 2.41 19.77
CA THR A 303 -1.34 2.10 21.09
C THR A 303 -0.20 1.83 22.05
N ASN A 304 -0.16 2.57 23.15
CA ASN A 304 0.85 2.35 24.19
C ASN A 304 0.52 1.12 25.08
N ASP A 305 1.41 0.79 26.00
CA ASP A 305 1.27 -0.38 26.87
C ASP A 305 0.01 -0.32 27.79
N GLU A 306 -0.60 0.86 27.94
CA GLU A 306 -1.81 1.08 28.74
C GLU A 306 -3.09 0.97 27.88
N GLY A 307 -2.95 0.73 26.57
CA GLY A 307 -4.07 0.66 25.61
C GLY A 307 -4.52 2.02 25.09
N GLU A 308 -3.84 3.12 25.44
CA GLU A 308 -4.20 4.47 25.02
C GLU A 308 -3.48 4.88 23.72
N PRO A 309 -4.13 5.67 22.87
CA PRO A 309 -3.50 6.16 21.64
C PRO A 309 -2.43 7.21 21.95
N GLU A 310 -1.26 7.07 21.33
CA GLU A 310 -0.18 8.06 21.42
C GLU A 310 0.49 8.27 20.04
N PRO A 311 1.11 9.47 19.81
CA PRO A 311 1.86 9.70 18.58
C PRO A 311 3.06 8.76 18.47
N LEU A 312 3.35 8.27 17.26
CA LEU A 312 4.58 7.51 16.98
C LEU A 312 5.83 8.32 17.35
N TRP A 313 5.80 9.63 17.12
CA TRP A 313 6.89 10.56 17.42
C TRP A 313 6.42 11.74 18.26
N PRO A 314 6.25 11.56 19.58
CA PRO A 314 5.70 12.60 20.46
C PRO A 314 6.51 13.91 20.50
N GLU A 315 7.84 13.83 20.26
CA GLU A 315 8.71 15.00 20.24
C GLU A 315 8.49 15.92 19.03
N MET A 316 7.94 15.37 17.95
CA MET A 316 7.65 16.12 16.72
C MET A 316 6.16 16.42 16.54
N PHE A 317 5.30 15.51 16.96
CA PHE A 317 3.87 15.59 16.72
C PHE A 317 3.10 15.36 18.01
N SER A 318 2.33 16.35 18.46
CA SER A 318 1.30 16.14 19.48
C SER A 318 0.06 15.49 18.86
N MET A 319 -0.82 14.88 19.68
CA MET A 319 -2.11 14.37 19.21
C MET A 319 -2.95 15.46 18.53
N ASP A 320 -2.95 16.68 19.07
CA ASP A 320 -3.65 17.84 18.46
C ASP A 320 -3.07 18.21 17.09
N ALA A 321 -1.75 18.10 16.92
CA ALA A 321 -1.11 18.34 15.62
C ALA A 321 -1.50 17.28 14.60
N LEU A 322 -1.51 16.01 14.99
CA LEU A 322 -1.94 14.90 14.15
C LEU A 322 -3.43 15.02 13.79
N ASP A 323 -4.28 15.43 14.73
CA ASP A 323 -5.71 15.65 14.46
C ASP A 323 -5.93 16.83 13.49
N ARG A 324 -5.15 17.92 13.59
CA ARG A 324 -5.18 19.00 12.58
C ARG A 324 -4.74 18.52 11.20
N ILE A 325 -3.72 17.67 11.12
CA ILE A 325 -3.28 17.08 9.85
C ILE A 325 -4.41 16.21 9.28
N ARG A 326 -5.00 15.32 10.10
CA ARG A 326 -6.12 14.45 9.71
C ARG A 326 -7.28 15.23 9.11
N ARG A 327 -7.72 16.30 9.79
CA ARG A 327 -8.78 17.19 9.27
C ARG A 327 -8.38 17.90 7.96
N LYS A 328 -7.11 18.24 7.78
CA LYS A 328 -6.60 18.89 6.58
C LYS A 328 -6.52 17.95 5.37
N VAL A 329 -6.06 16.72 5.56
CA VAL A 329 -5.85 15.76 4.47
C VAL A 329 -7.10 14.92 4.17
N GLY A 330 -8.03 14.82 5.11
CA GLY A 330 -9.23 13.98 5.05
C GLY A 330 -8.96 12.53 5.48
N GLU A 331 -10.03 11.82 5.81
CA GLU A 331 -9.96 10.48 6.44
C GLU A 331 -9.29 9.45 5.55
N GLU A 332 -9.60 9.43 4.27
CA GLU A 332 -9.00 8.50 3.31
C GLU A 332 -7.47 8.66 3.23
N ALA A 333 -6.98 9.90 3.04
CA ALA A 333 -5.55 10.16 2.96
C ALA A 333 -4.86 9.94 4.31
N TRP A 334 -5.55 10.21 5.42
CA TRP A 334 -5.07 9.94 6.77
C TRP A 334 -4.88 8.44 6.99
N SER A 335 -5.91 7.63 6.77
CA SER A 335 -5.84 6.17 6.93
C SER A 335 -4.72 5.56 6.08
N ARG A 336 -4.65 5.95 4.82
CA ARG A 336 -3.67 5.44 3.88
C ARG A 336 -2.25 5.87 4.22
N ASN A 337 -1.99 7.19 4.26
CA ASN A 337 -0.62 7.71 4.32
C ASN A 337 -0.05 7.74 5.75
N TYR A 338 -0.90 8.04 6.74
CA TYR A 338 -0.46 8.21 8.13
C TYR A 338 -0.64 6.95 8.97
N MET A 339 -1.73 6.19 8.75
CA MET A 339 -1.95 4.95 9.48
C MET A 339 -1.41 3.72 8.74
N GLN A 340 -0.88 3.89 7.53
CA GLN A 340 -0.38 2.81 6.66
C GLN A 340 -1.45 1.75 6.36
N GLN A 341 -2.70 2.14 6.43
CA GLN A 341 -3.88 1.34 6.18
C GLN A 341 -4.66 1.97 5.03
N PRO A 342 -4.33 1.64 3.78
CA PRO A 342 -5.17 2.04 2.67
C PRO A 342 -6.50 1.29 2.80
N SER A 343 -7.41 1.85 3.58
CA SER A 343 -8.73 1.29 3.73
C SER A 343 -9.72 2.02 2.84
N SER A 344 -10.47 1.25 2.13
CA SER A 344 -11.64 1.61 1.40
C SER A 344 -12.82 2.10 2.27
N SER A 345 -12.70 2.15 3.59
CA SER A 345 -13.85 2.08 4.49
C SER A 345 -14.67 3.37 4.64
N ALA A 346 -14.16 4.55 4.31
CA ALA A 346 -14.97 5.79 4.43
C ALA A 346 -15.62 6.27 3.12
N GLU A 347 -15.10 5.83 1.97
CA GLU A 347 -15.65 6.12 0.64
C GLU A 347 -15.84 4.85 -0.23
N ALA A 348 -15.71 3.67 0.38
CA ALA A 348 -15.96 2.42 -0.33
C ALA A 348 -17.43 2.34 -0.71
N THR A 349 -17.70 2.28 -2.00
CA THR A 349 -19.05 1.97 -2.49
C THR A 349 -19.53 0.61 -1.98
N PHE A 350 -18.62 -0.35 -1.85
CA PHE A 350 -18.88 -1.68 -1.31
C PHE A 350 -17.98 -1.90 -0.08
N ASP A 351 -18.54 -1.81 1.11
CA ASP A 351 -17.80 -2.05 2.35
C ASP A 351 -17.52 -3.55 2.56
N GLU A 352 -16.47 -3.86 3.29
CA GLU A 352 -16.01 -5.23 3.49
C GLU A 352 -17.04 -6.14 4.18
N GLU A 353 -17.81 -5.58 5.12
CA GLU A 353 -18.83 -6.33 5.85
C GLU A 353 -19.99 -6.71 4.91
N SER A 354 -20.41 -5.78 4.06
CA SER A 354 -21.42 -6.03 3.03
C SER A 354 -20.98 -7.07 2.01
N ILE A 355 -19.72 -7.03 1.56
CA ILE A 355 -19.15 -8.06 0.69
C ILE A 355 -19.15 -9.41 1.40
N LYS A 356 -18.68 -9.49 2.66
CA LYS A 356 -18.66 -10.74 3.45
C LYS A 356 -20.05 -11.38 3.59
N LYS A 357 -21.11 -10.58 3.75
CA LYS A 357 -22.51 -11.08 3.80
C LYS A 357 -22.94 -11.78 2.50
N CYS A 358 -22.29 -11.46 1.39
CA CYS A 358 -22.57 -12.01 0.08
C CYS A 358 -21.77 -13.27 -0.26
N LEU A 359 -20.75 -13.63 0.54
CA LEU A 359 -19.91 -14.80 0.31
C LEU A 359 -20.63 -16.07 0.78
N ASN A 360 -20.70 -17.07 -0.09
CA ASN A 360 -21.32 -18.35 0.22
C ASN A 360 -20.28 -19.49 0.23
N PRO A 361 -19.77 -19.88 1.40
CA PRO A 361 -18.73 -20.90 1.54
C PRO A 361 -19.18 -22.31 1.15
N LEU A 362 -20.49 -22.53 1.01
CA LEU A 362 -21.06 -23.83 0.61
C LEU A 362 -21.20 -23.95 -0.93
N ARG A 363 -20.97 -22.86 -1.67
CA ARG A 363 -21.11 -22.86 -3.14
C ARG A 363 -19.77 -22.80 -3.83
N SER A 364 -19.60 -23.69 -4.81
CA SER A 364 -18.51 -23.69 -5.79
C SER A 364 -18.99 -23.23 -7.14
N VAL A 365 -18.13 -22.62 -7.95
CA VAL A 365 -18.37 -22.33 -9.38
C VAL A 365 -18.54 -23.61 -10.20
N ASN A 366 -18.16 -24.75 -9.66
CA ASN A 366 -18.30 -26.06 -10.30
C ASN A 366 -19.67 -26.71 -10.02
N HIS A 367 -20.50 -26.10 -9.16
CA HIS A 367 -21.85 -26.61 -8.91
C HIS A 367 -22.77 -26.29 -10.07
N HIS A 368 -23.71 -27.21 -10.35
CA HIS A 368 -24.74 -26.97 -11.33
C HIS A 368 -25.63 -25.78 -10.93
N PRO A 369 -26.15 -25.03 -11.94
CA PRO A 369 -27.13 -23.99 -11.65
C PRO A 369 -28.41 -24.60 -11.01
N PRO A 370 -29.22 -23.79 -10.31
CA PRO A 370 -30.52 -24.22 -9.84
C PRO A 370 -31.38 -24.78 -11.00
N LYS A 371 -32.22 -25.78 -10.69
CA LYS A 371 -33.04 -26.43 -11.70
C LYS A 371 -34.00 -25.43 -12.38
N ASP A 372 -34.10 -25.52 -13.70
CA ASP A 372 -35.04 -24.76 -14.54
C ASP A 372 -34.94 -23.24 -14.34
N CYS A 373 -33.76 -22.72 -13.97
CA CYS A 373 -33.55 -21.28 -13.71
C CYS A 373 -33.26 -20.49 -15.00
N THR A 374 -33.47 -19.18 -14.91
CA THR A 374 -33.12 -18.22 -15.98
C THR A 374 -31.77 -17.58 -15.68
N VAL A 375 -30.84 -17.65 -16.62
CA VAL A 375 -29.48 -17.11 -16.48
C VAL A 375 -29.32 -15.83 -17.28
N TYR A 376 -28.64 -14.84 -16.70
CA TYR A 376 -28.21 -13.62 -17.35
C TYR A 376 -26.69 -13.61 -17.46
N ILE A 377 -26.17 -13.12 -18.58
CA ILE A 377 -24.74 -12.97 -18.82
C ILE A 377 -24.43 -11.50 -19.03
N GLY A 378 -23.44 -10.96 -18.32
CA GLY A 378 -22.86 -9.64 -18.52
C GLY A 378 -21.49 -9.76 -19.15
N LEU A 379 -21.23 -8.97 -20.17
CA LEU A 379 -19.97 -8.90 -20.88
C LEU A 379 -19.46 -7.46 -20.90
N ASP A 380 -18.28 -7.27 -20.35
CA ASP A 380 -17.47 -6.05 -20.49
C ASP A 380 -16.29 -6.34 -21.42
N PRO A 381 -16.40 -6.03 -22.73
CA PRO A 381 -15.40 -6.40 -23.72
C PRO A 381 -14.39 -5.28 -23.95
N ALA A 382 -13.09 -5.62 -24.07
CA ALA A 382 -12.05 -4.67 -24.47
C ALA A 382 -10.96 -5.35 -25.30
N LEU A 383 -10.87 -5.03 -26.59
CA LEU A 383 -9.84 -5.57 -27.47
C LEU A 383 -8.44 -5.14 -27.02
N GLY A 384 -7.55 -6.12 -26.85
CA GLY A 384 -6.17 -5.89 -26.40
C GLY A 384 -6.02 -5.53 -24.91
N SER A 385 -7.11 -5.56 -24.14
CA SER A 385 -7.15 -5.29 -22.71
C SER A 385 -7.90 -6.40 -21.98
N ASN A 386 -8.49 -6.10 -20.81
CA ASN A 386 -9.24 -7.07 -20.02
C ASN A 386 -10.65 -7.28 -20.56
N ASN A 387 -11.06 -8.53 -20.68
CA ASN A 387 -12.40 -8.91 -21.10
C ASN A 387 -13.05 -9.72 -20.00
N CYS A 388 -14.19 -9.30 -19.52
CA CYS A 388 -14.85 -9.98 -18.42
C CYS A 388 -16.24 -10.49 -18.81
N VAL A 389 -16.51 -11.75 -18.46
CA VAL A 389 -17.81 -12.41 -18.57
C VAL A 389 -18.25 -12.89 -17.20
N ILE A 390 -19.41 -12.45 -16.75
CA ILE A 390 -20.08 -12.97 -15.56
C ILE A 390 -21.43 -13.57 -15.96
N ALA A 391 -21.78 -14.74 -15.42
CA ALA A 391 -23.13 -15.30 -15.52
C ALA A 391 -23.75 -15.41 -14.12
N ALA A 392 -25.01 -15.04 -14.00
CA ALA A 392 -25.75 -15.13 -12.75
C ALA A 392 -27.22 -15.45 -12.97
N THR A 393 -27.89 -15.96 -11.94
CA THR A 393 -29.32 -16.32 -11.97
C THR A 393 -30.05 -15.73 -10.77
N PRO A 394 -31.26 -15.18 -10.97
CA PRO A 394 -32.18 -14.89 -9.87
C PRO A 394 -32.67 -16.20 -9.24
N HIS A 395 -32.46 -16.36 -7.95
CA HIS A 395 -32.95 -17.53 -7.23
C HIS A 395 -33.07 -17.18 -5.72
N GLU A 396 -34.22 -17.50 -5.09
CA GLU A 396 -34.49 -17.24 -3.67
C GLU A 396 -34.24 -15.79 -3.26
N ASP A 397 -34.76 -14.83 -4.04
CA ASP A 397 -34.60 -13.39 -3.85
C ASP A 397 -33.15 -12.86 -3.94
N LYS A 398 -32.22 -13.71 -4.34
CA LYS A 398 -30.81 -13.36 -4.54
C LYS A 398 -30.40 -13.45 -6.00
N LEU A 399 -29.40 -12.69 -6.37
CA LEU A 399 -28.68 -12.85 -7.62
C LEU A 399 -27.47 -13.77 -7.36
N LYS A 400 -27.59 -15.05 -7.75
CA LYS A 400 -26.55 -16.07 -7.55
C LYS A 400 -25.58 -16.05 -8.72
N ILE A 401 -24.30 -15.74 -8.46
CA ILE A 401 -23.23 -15.80 -9.47
C ILE A 401 -22.90 -17.26 -9.74
N LEU A 402 -22.85 -17.64 -11.02
CA LEU A 402 -22.61 -19.01 -11.49
C LEU A 402 -21.24 -19.16 -12.17
N PHE A 403 -20.75 -18.08 -12.80
CA PHE A 403 -19.53 -18.10 -13.60
C PHE A 403 -18.90 -16.72 -13.58
N VAL A 404 -17.59 -16.67 -13.44
CA VAL A 404 -16.79 -15.45 -13.59
C VAL A 404 -15.53 -15.83 -14.37
N ARG A 405 -15.26 -15.12 -15.46
CA ARG A 405 -14.02 -15.27 -16.19
C ARG A 405 -13.54 -13.94 -16.73
N GLU A 406 -12.28 -13.65 -16.52
CA GLU A 406 -11.61 -12.48 -17.04
C GLU A 406 -10.35 -12.92 -17.78
N ASP A 407 -10.24 -12.58 -19.06
CA ASP A 407 -9.08 -12.86 -19.90
C ASP A 407 -8.46 -11.56 -20.41
N VAL A 408 -7.14 -11.52 -20.46
CA VAL A 408 -6.36 -10.33 -20.82
C VAL A 408 -5.74 -10.49 -22.20
N GLY A 409 -5.68 -9.40 -22.97
CA GLY A 409 -4.94 -9.35 -24.23
C GLY A 409 -5.64 -10.03 -25.42
N LEU A 410 -6.94 -10.29 -25.33
CA LEU A 410 -7.70 -10.83 -26.46
C LEU A 410 -7.82 -9.79 -27.58
N THR A 411 -7.44 -10.17 -28.79
CA THR A 411 -7.38 -9.25 -29.94
C THR A 411 -8.46 -9.47 -30.97
N ARG A 412 -9.24 -10.54 -30.84
CA ARG A 412 -10.28 -10.93 -31.81
C ARG A 412 -11.62 -11.17 -31.10
N ASN A 413 -12.71 -10.71 -31.72
CA ASN A 413 -14.07 -10.93 -31.24
C ASN A 413 -14.37 -12.42 -31.01
N GLU A 414 -13.88 -13.29 -31.89
CA GLU A 414 -14.05 -14.74 -31.79
C GLU A 414 -13.56 -15.31 -30.46
N GLN A 415 -12.45 -14.78 -29.90
CA GLN A 415 -11.91 -15.20 -28.62
C GLN A 415 -12.83 -14.77 -27.47
N ILE A 416 -13.34 -13.52 -27.54
CA ILE A 416 -14.26 -12.97 -26.53
C ILE A 416 -15.59 -13.76 -26.55
N LEU A 417 -16.14 -14.01 -27.73
CA LEU A 417 -17.36 -14.80 -27.89
C LEU A 417 -17.18 -16.26 -27.44
N GLY A 418 -15.96 -16.81 -27.54
CA GLY A 418 -15.64 -18.12 -27.00
C GLY A 418 -15.85 -18.21 -25.48
N ILE A 419 -15.52 -17.14 -24.72
CA ILE A 419 -15.79 -17.10 -23.27
C ILE A 419 -17.32 -17.03 -23.00
N VAL A 420 -18.04 -16.25 -23.78
CA VAL A 420 -19.51 -16.18 -23.68
C VAL A 420 -20.15 -17.55 -23.97
N GLU A 421 -19.68 -18.25 -25.00
CA GLU A 421 -20.15 -19.59 -25.33
C GLU A 421 -19.84 -20.61 -24.21
N GLU A 422 -18.65 -20.54 -23.61
CA GLU A 422 -18.30 -21.34 -22.43
C GLU A 422 -19.27 -21.07 -21.27
N ALA A 423 -19.57 -19.80 -20.98
CA ALA A 423 -20.52 -19.44 -19.94
C ALA A 423 -21.92 -19.99 -20.23
N ILE A 424 -22.37 -19.92 -21.48
CA ILE A 424 -23.67 -20.48 -21.90
C ILE A 424 -23.71 -22.00 -21.69
N LEU A 425 -22.66 -22.70 -22.11
CA LEU A 425 -22.61 -24.17 -22.00
C LEU A 425 -22.52 -24.64 -20.55
N ARG A 426 -21.74 -23.93 -19.70
CA ARG A 426 -21.61 -24.27 -18.27
C ARG A 426 -22.87 -23.95 -17.48
N CYS A 427 -23.51 -22.82 -17.77
CA CYS A 427 -24.67 -22.35 -17.02
C CYS A 427 -26.00 -22.89 -17.63
N GLY A 428 -26.01 -23.42 -18.83
CA GLY A 428 -27.17 -24.05 -19.47
C GLY A 428 -27.45 -25.49 -19.04
N GLN A 429 -26.88 -25.92 -17.91
CA GLN A 429 -27.08 -27.28 -17.38
C GLN A 429 -28.30 -27.31 -16.45
N ASN A 430 -28.76 -28.52 -16.10
CA ASN A 430 -29.86 -28.76 -15.16
C ASN A 430 -31.21 -28.07 -15.56
N GLY A 431 -31.45 -27.92 -16.86
CA GLY A 431 -32.66 -27.24 -17.37
C GLY A 431 -32.60 -25.71 -17.33
N ALA A 432 -31.50 -25.15 -16.91
CA ALA A 432 -31.31 -23.70 -16.91
C ALA A 432 -31.21 -23.16 -18.33
N THR A 433 -31.78 -21.98 -18.57
CA THR A 433 -31.77 -21.29 -19.87
C THR A 433 -31.15 -19.91 -19.79
N VAL A 434 -30.22 -19.60 -20.70
CA VAL A 434 -29.70 -18.23 -20.83
C VAL A 434 -30.72 -17.38 -21.57
N SER A 435 -31.25 -16.35 -20.95
CA SER A 435 -32.27 -15.49 -21.54
C SER A 435 -31.72 -14.22 -22.17
N ASP A 436 -30.71 -13.65 -21.59
CA ASP A 436 -30.14 -12.36 -22.01
C ASP A 436 -28.60 -12.33 -21.84
N VAL A 437 -27.93 -11.80 -22.85
CA VAL A 437 -26.51 -11.42 -22.80
C VAL A 437 -26.45 -9.89 -22.93
N VAL A 438 -25.96 -9.23 -21.88
CA VAL A 438 -25.82 -7.77 -21.82
C VAL A 438 -24.41 -7.39 -22.16
N ILE A 439 -24.22 -6.56 -23.18
CA ILE A 439 -22.91 -6.13 -23.69
C ILE A 439 -22.77 -4.62 -23.52
N GLU A 440 -21.63 -4.14 -23.08
CA GLU A 440 -21.33 -2.71 -23.08
C GLU A 440 -21.31 -2.18 -24.53
N ALA A 441 -22.04 -1.08 -24.80
CA ALA A 441 -22.13 -0.49 -26.13
C ALA A 441 -21.31 0.78 -26.26
N MET A 442 -19.97 0.71 -26.15
CA MET A 442 -19.09 1.82 -26.50
C MET A 442 -18.70 1.81 -27.98
N VAL A 443 -18.12 2.90 -28.49
CA VAL A 443 -17.92 3.15 -29.91
C VAL A 443 -17.14 2.04 -30.64
N PHE A 444 -16.22 1.34 -29.96
CA PHE A 444 -15.46 0.21 -30.52
C PHE A 444 -16.22 -1.13 -30.48
N GLN A 445 -17.22 -1.26 -29.63
CA GLN A 445 -17.93 -2.51 -29.35
C GLN A 445 -19.17 -2.71 -30.22
N LYS A 446 -19.55 -1.71 -31.00
CA LYS A 446 -20.63 -1.82 -32.01
C LYS A 446 -20.37 -2.88 -33.07
N GLY A 447 -19.11 -3.34 -33.21
CA GLY A 447 -18.78 -4.48 -34.08
C GLY A 447 -19.13 -5.83 -33.47
N LEU A 448 -19.05 -5.98 -32.13
CA LEU A 448 -19.28 -7.25 -31.47
C LEU A 448 -20.76 -7.65 -31.48
N SER A 449 -21.69 -6.72 -31.26
CA SER A 449 -23.14 -6.99 -31.30
C SER A 449 -23.66 -7.33 -32.69
N ARG A 450 -22.89 -7.07 -33.75
CA ARG A 450 -23.19 -7.39 -35.14
C ARG A 450 -22.33 -8.52 -35.70
N ASP A 451 -21.53 -9.15 -34.86
CA ASP A 451 -20.67 -10.26 -35.23
C ASP A 451 -21.50 -11.46 -35.64
N GLU A 452 -21.22 -12.05 -36.81
CA GLU A 452 -21.97 -13.20 -37.36
C GLU A 452 -22.03 -14.36 -36.38
N ARG A 453 -20.91 -14.64 -35.68
CA ARG A 453 -20.88 -15.71 -34.68
C ARG A 453 -21.82 -15.44 -33.50
N LEU A 454 -21.93 -14.18 -33.05
CA LEU A 454 -22.88 -13.84 -31.98
C LEU A 454 -24.32 -14.04 -32.45
N ILE A 455 -24.62 -13.70 -33.72
CA ILE A 455 -25.94 -13.92 -34.32
C ILE A 455 -26.24 -15.41 -34.36
N GLU A 456 -25.32 -16.23 -34.86
CA GLU A 456 -25.45 -17.69 -34.86
C GLU A 456 -25.68 -18.27 -33.45
N MET A 457 -24.95 -17.73 -32.44
CA MET A 457 -25.13 -18.13 -31.05
C MET A 457 -26.54 -17.78 -30.53
N THR A 458 -27.10 -16.62 -30.90
CA THR A 458 -28.47 -16.25 -30.49
C THR A 458 -29.53 -17.21 -31.09
N GLU A 459 -29.35 -17.62 -32.33
CA GLU A 459 -30.22 -18.60 -32.98
C GLU A 459 -30.09 -20.00 -32.35
N ARG A 460 -28.83 -20.40 -32.06
CA ARG A 460 -28.54 -21.74 -31.51
C ARG A 460 -29.00 -21.93 -30.08
N TYR A 461 -28.79 -20.90 -29.22
CA TYR A 461 -29.03 -21.00 -27.79
C TYR A 461 -30.27 -20.24 -27.30
N GLY A 462 -30.92 -19.46 -28.16
CA GLY A 462 -32.21 -18.83 -27.89
C GLY A 462 -32.17 -17.63 -26.93
N PHE A 463 -31.01 -16.96 -26.75
CA PHE A 463 -30.91 -15.80 -25.90
C PHE A 463 -31.08 -14.48 -26.67
N ARG A 464 -31.31 -13.40 -25.94
CA ARG A 464 -31.39 -12.04 -26.48
C ARG A 464 -30.12 -11.25 -26.15
N VAL A 465 -29.60 -10.52 -27.13
CA VAL A 465 -28.50 -9.56 -26.91
C VAL A 465 -29.08 -8.20 -26.52
N ARG A 466 -28.56 -7.62 -25.42
CA ARG A 466 -28.87 -6.27 -24.97
C ARG A 466 -27.64 -5.42 -24.97
N GLU A 467 -27.70 -4.28 -25.63
CA GLU A 467 -26.65 -3.29 -25.59
C GLU A 467 -26.87 -2.29 -24.42
N HIS A 468 -25.88 -2.13 -23.55
CA HIS A 468 -25.91 -1.13 -22.49
C HIS A 468 -24.95 0.02 -22.81
N LEU A 469 -25.49 1.24 -22.93
CA LEU A 469 -24.69 2.45 -23.13
C LEU A 469 -24.14 2.92 -21.79
N THR A 470 -22.84 2.69 -21.57
CA THR A 470 -22.13 3.14 -20.39
C THR A 470 -21.56 4.54 -20.62
N GLY A 471 -21.91 5.47 -19.76
CA GLY A 471 -21.42 6.84 -19.78
C GLY A 471 -21.16 7.34 -18.36
N VAL A 472 -21.42 8.62 -18.11
CA VAL A 472 -21.37 9.21 -16.75
C VAL A 472 -22.39 8.57 -15.81
N ASN A 473 -23.43 7.92 -16.32
CA ASN A 473 -24.45 7.21 -15.56
C ASN A 473 -23.92 6.07 -14.69
N LYS A 474 -22.76 5.48 -15.02
CA LYS A 474 -22.13 4.44 -14.18
C LYS A 474 -21.75 4.92 -12.77
N TYR A 475 -21.61 6.24 -12.58
CA TYR A 475 -21.28 6.85 -11.30
C TYR A 475 -22.51 7.42 -10.57
N ASP A 476 -23.68 7.32 -11.16
CA ASP A 476 -24.93 7.81 -10.57
C ASP A 476 -25.32 6.96 -9.35
N GLU A 477 -25.67 7.63 -8.25
CA GLU A 477 -26.04 6.96 -6.99
C GLU A 477 -27.33 6.16 -7.08
N THR A 478 -28.20 6.48 -8.04
CA THR A 478 -29.53 5.89 -8.16
C THR A 478 -29.60 4.73 -9.15
N ILE A 479 -28.84 4.82 -10.25
CA ILE A 479 -28.89 3.86 -11.36
C ILE A 479 -27.52 3.26 -11.69
N GLY A 480 -26.43 3.89 -11.25
CA GLY A 480 -25.05 3.47 -11.51
C GLY A 480 -24.58 2.33 -10.61
N VAL A 481 -23.31 2.03 -10.69
CA VAL A 481 -22.66 1.01 -9.85
C VAL A 481 -22.85 1.28 -8.34
N PRO A 482 -22.82 2.54 -7.84
CA PRO A 482 -23.10 2.81 -6.42
C PRO A 482 -24.45 2.27 -5.95
N SER A 483 -25.47 2.30 -6.81
CA SER A 483 -26.80 1.79 -6.44
C SER A 483 -26.85 0.29 -6.18
N MET A 484 -25.87 -0.48 -6.69
CA MET A 484 -25.74 -1.92 -6.42
C MET A 484 -25.26 -2.21 -4.99
N ALA A 485 -24.61 -1.24 -4.32
CA ALA A 485 -24.11 -1.39 -2.95
C ALA A 485 -25.24 -1.76 -1.96
N LEU A 486 -26.43 -1.23 -2.15
CA LEU A 486 -27.58 -1.56 -1.31
C LEU A 486 -27.93 -3.05 -1.36
N SER A 487 -27.79 -3.70 -2.52
CA SER A 487 -27.99 -5.14 -2.66
C SER A 487 -26.91 -5.97 -1.94
N PHE A 488 -25.67 -5.45 -1.88
CA PHE A 488 -24.61 -6.06 -1.06
C PHE A 488 -24.89 -5.89 0.43
N MET A 489 -25.28 -4.71 0.89
CA MET A 489 -25.64 -4.46 2.29
C MET A 489 -26.77 -5.38 2.78
N ARG A 490 -27.72 -5.70 1.90
CA ARG A 490 -28.86 -6.60 2.17
C ARG A 490 -28.52 -8.09 2.01
N GLY A 491 -27.33 -8.44 1.51
CA GLY A 491 -26.96 -9.82 1.21
C GLY A 491 -27.79 -10.44 0.06
N GLU A 492 -28.26 -9.60 -0.87
CA GLU A 492 -29.05 -10.04 -2.03
C GLU A 492 -28.17 -10.60 -3.18
N ILE A 493 -26.85 -10.43 -3.10
CA ILE A 493 -25.89 -11.06 -4.02
C ILE A 493 -25.35 -12.33 -3.37
N ASP A 494 -25.17 -13.39 -4.12
CA ASP A 494 -24.62 -14.67 -3.65
C ASP A 494 -23.38 -15.00 -4.49
N ILE A 495 -22.20 -14.80 -3.91
CA ILE A 495 -20.89 -15.06 -4.52
C ILE A 495 -20.42 -16.44 -4.06
N PRO A 496 -20.12 -17.39 -4.97
CA PRO A 496 -19.58 -18.68 -4.60
C PRO A 496 -18.21 -18.51 -3.95
N TYR A 497 -18.00 -19.13 -2.77
CA TYR A 497 -16.76 -18.97 -2.00
C TYR A 497 -16.32 -20.25 -1.30
N ALA A 498 -16.60 -21.41 -1.90
CA ALA A 498 -16.13 -22.71 -1.42
C ALA A 498 -14.60 -22.78 -1.40
N ASP A 499 -14.07 -23.69 -0.60
CA ASP A 499 -12.61 -23.85 -0.41
C ASP A 499 -12.00 -24.75 -1.50
N ASP A 500 -12.21 -24.36 -2.75
CA ASP A 500 -11.56 -24.96 -3.92
C ASP A 500 -10.83 -23.89 -4.74
N THR A 501 -9.71 -24.25 -5.34
CA THR A 501 -8.82 -23.33 -6.06
C THR A 501 -9.53 -22.57 -7.18
N SER A 502 -10.41 -23.22 -7.94
CA SER A 502 -11.13 -22.60 -9.06
C SER A 502 -12.11 -21.52 -8.57
N THR A 503 -12.87 -21.83 -7.51
CA THR A 503 -13.83 -20.90 -6.91
C THR A 503 -13.12 -19.72 -6.30
N ARG A 504 -12.05 -19.95 -5.52
CA ARG A 504 -11.27 -18.88 -4.90
C ARG A 504 -10.65 -17.97 -5.94
N HIS A 505 -10.01 -18.50 -6.95
CA HIS A 505 -9.39 -17.70 -8.00
C HIS A 505 -10.38 -16.75 -8.70
N GLN A 506 -11.59 -17.23 -9.01
CA GLN A 506 -12.63 -16.40 -9.63
C GLN A 506 -13.25 -15.38 -8.67
N ALA A 507 -13.51 -15.78 -7.42
CA ALA A 507 -14.17 -14.93 -6.45
C ALA A 507 -13.26 -13.84 -5.88
N ASP A 508 -11.98 -14.15 -5.59
CA ASP A 508 -11.05 -13.22 -4.97
C ASP A 508 -10.77 -12.01 -5.84
N GLU A 509 -10.68 -12.19 -7.17
CA GLU A 509 -10.53 -11.09 -8.11
C GLU A 509 -11.76 -10.17 -8.12
N LEU A 510 -12.98 -10.73 -8.15
CA LEU A 510 -14.21 -9.95 -8.06
C LEU A 510 -14.28 -9.17 -6.73
N ILE A 511 -13.94 -9.81 -5.62
CA ILE A 511 -13.89 -9.17 -4.29
C ILE A 511 -12.88 -8.03 -4.29
N ARG A 512 -11.71 -8.22 -4.89
CA ARG A 512 -10.68 -7.19 -5.01
C ARG A 512 -11.17 -5.98 -5.80
N GLN A 513 -11.82 -6.20 -6.94
CA GLN A 513 -12.37 -5.12 -7.76
C GLN A 513 -13.54 -4.40 -7.06
N LEU A 514 -14.42 -5.11 -6.34
CA LEU A 514 -15.48 -4.52 -5.53
C LEU A 514 -14.91 -3.63 -4.42
N LYS A 515 -13.92 -4.09 -3.67
CA LYS A 515 -13.24 -3.32 -2.63
C LYS A 515 -12.54 -2.06 -3.18
N ALA A 516 -11.97 -2.17 -4.38
CA ALA A 516 -11.27 -1.08 -5.04
C ALA A 516 -12.20 -0.09 -5.77
N TRP A 517 -13.46 -0.46 -6.03
CA TRP A 517 -14.36 0.36 -6.83
C TRP A 517 -14.71 1.69 -6.14
N ARG A 518 -14.52 2.79 -6.87
CA ARG A 518 -14.84 4.16 -6.44
C ARG A 518 -15.43 4.95 -7.60
N PRO A 519 -16.29 5.95 -7.33
CA PRO A 519 -16.67 6.95 -8.33
C PRO A 519 -15.42 7.76 -8.71
N LEU A 520 -14.84 7.47 -9.87
CA LEU A 520 -13.56 8.05 -10.27
C LEU A 520 -13.71 9.49 -10.79
N LYS A 521 -12.81 10.38 -10.35
CA LYS A 521 -12.50 11.63 -11.05
C LYS A 521 -11.86 11.28 -12.40
N ARG A 522 -12.25 12.01 -13.48
CA ARG A 522 -11.73 11.78 -14.85
C ARG A 522 -10.23 11.52 -14.88
N GLY A 523 -9.79 10.42 -15.47
CA GLY A 523 -8.40 10.09 -15.75
C GLY A 523 -7.77 8.95 -14.94
N THR A 524 -8.44 8.37 -13.97
CA THR A 524 -7.94 7.20 -13.22
C THR A 524 -8.42 5.91 -13.86
N LYS A 525 -7.49 5.04 -14.26
CA LYS A 525 -7.81 3.68 -14.75
C LYS A 525 -7.67 2.71 -13.59
N LEU A 526 -8.76 2.42 -12.89
CA LEU A 526 -8.85 1.26 -12.01
C LEU A 526 -9.45 0.09 -12.79
N ARG A 527 -8.98 -1.11 -12.48
CA ARG A 527 -9.51 -2.36 -13.04
C ARG A 527 -10.91 -2.57 -12.45
N GLN A 528 -11.94 -2.55 -13.28
CA GLN A 528 -13.35 -2.56 -12.86
C GLN A 528 -14.20 -3.50 -13.71
N ASP A 529 -13.57 -4.28 -14.58
CA ASP A 529 -14.24 -5.04 -15.64
C ASP A 529 -15.24 -6.06 -15.08
N GLN A 530 -14.90 -6.74 -13.97
CA GLN A 530 -15.81 -7.66 -13.29
C GLN A 530 -16.97 -6.95 -12.60
N VAL A 531 -16.72 -5.80 -11.99
CA VAL A 531 -17.78 -4.99 -11.36
C VAL A 531 -18.74 -4.46 -12.42
N MET A 532 -18.25 -4.07 -13.60
CA MET A 532 -19.07 -3.62 -14.72
C MET A 532 -19.92 -4.76 -15.28
N ALA A 533 -19.34 -5.93 -15.53
CA ALA A 533 -20.08 -7.10 -16.02
C ALA A 533 -21.19 -7.53 -15.03
N LEU A 534 -20.89 -7.50 -13.71
CA LEU A 534 -21.88 -7.77 -12.67
C LEU A 534 -22.99 -6.72 -12.63
N TRP A 535 -22.64 -5.45 -12.77
CA TRP A 535 -23.59 -4.34 -12.75
C TRP A 535 -24.60 -4.43 -13.92
N PHE A 536 -24.17 -4.84 -15.11
CA PHE A 536 -25.07 -5.04 -16.25
C PHE A 536 -26.16 -6.09 -15.96
N ILE A 537 -25.77 -7.20 -15.33
CA ILE A 537 -26.69 -8.25 -14.91
C ILE A 537 -27.64 -7.74 -13.81
N TRP A 538 -27.08 -7.03 -12.84
CA TRP A 538 -27.83 -6.51 -11.70
C TRP A 538 -28.92 -5.51 -12.12
N ILE A 539 -28.64 -4.62 -13.08
CA ILE A 539 -29.64 -3.71 -13.65
C ILE A 539 -30.81 -4.50 -14.23
N LEU A 540 -30.51 -5.51 -15.04
CA LEU A 540 -31.55 -6.35 -15.68
C LEU A 540 -32.36 -7.09 -14.62
N TRP A 541 -31.72 -7.67 -13.63
CA TRP A 541 -32.39 -8.34 -12.52
C TRP A 541 -33.31 -7.40 -11.74
N ARG A 542 -32.82 -6.22 -11.37
CA ARG A 542 -33.58 -5.22 -10.63
C ARG A 542 -34.82 -4.76 -11.40
N GLN A 543 -34.74 -4.52 -12.69
CA GLN A 543 -35.85 -4.13 -13.52
C GLN A 543 -36.94 -5.22 -13.55
N ARG A 544 -36.56 -6.48 -13.66
CA ARG A 544 -37.51 -7.59 -13.62
C ARG A 544 -38.14 -7.78 -12.25
N LYS A 545 -37.36 -7.68 -11.18
CA LYS A 545 -37.87 -7.72 -9.78
C LYS A 545 -38.95 -6.67 -9.56
N GLN A 546 -38.74 -5.44 -10.05
CA GLN A 546 -39.72 -4.36 -9.96
C GLN A 546 -40.98 -4.63 -10.81
N SER A 547 -40.83 -5.21 -11.99
CA SER A 547 -41.98 -5.55 -12.86
C SER A 547 -42.89 -6.62 -12.25
N TYR A 548 -42.38 -7.50 -11.41
CA TYR A 548 -43.17 -8.51 -10.70
C TYR A 548 -43.81 -7.98 -9.40
N SER A 549 -43.33 -6.85 -8.84
CA SER A 549 -43.81 -6.31 -7.57
C SER A 549 -44.81 -5.16 -7.71
N VAL A 550 -45.10 -4.70 -8.93
CA VAL A 550 -46.03 -3.59 -9.18
C VAL A 550 -47.30 -4.14 -9.80
N ASP A 551 -48.32 -4.27 -8.97
CA ASP A 551 -49.69 -4.11 -9.43
C ASP A 551 -49.82 -2.68 -10.01
N SER A 552 -50.36 -2.56 -11.20
CA SER A 552 -50.27 -1.51 -12.20
C SER A 552 -50.82 -0.14 -11.75
N SER A 553 -50.16 0.62 -10.89
CA SER A 553 -50.35 2.08 -10.83
C SER A 553 -49.19 2.78 -10.16
N GLN A 554 -48.54 3.65 -10.96
CA GLN A 554 -47.52 4.64 -10.55
C GLN A 554 -46.07 4.12 -10.39
N PHE A 555 -45.34 4.11 -11.51
CA PHE A 555 -44.01 4.71 -11.66
C PHE A 555 -43.45 4.33 -13.04
N SER A 556 -43.59 5.24 -13.98
CA SER A 556 -42.97 5.15 -15.30
C SER A 556 -41.52 5.60 -15.20
N PHE A 557 -40.56 4.69 -15.24
CA PHE A 557 -39.15 5.02 -15.48
C PHE A 557 -38.95 5.38 -16.97
N LYS A 558 -39.14 6.65 -17.30
CA LYS A 558 -38.66 7.23 -18.55
C LYS A 558 -37.21 7.62 -18.34
N GLY A 559 -36.26 6.87 -18.94
CA GLY A 559 -34.89 7.37 -18.98
C GLY A 559 -33.74 6.38 -19.06
N LEU A 560 -33.94 5.08 -19.27
CA LEU A 560 -32.82 4.17 -19.54
C LEU A 560 -32.73 3.82 -21.02
N PRO A 561 -31.58 4.03 -21.68
CA PRO A 561 -31.46 3.81 -23.13
C PRO A 561 -31.15 2.35 -23.43
N TRP A 562 -32.19 1.54 -23.58
CA TRP A 562 -32.06 0.22 -24.21
C TRP A 562 -32.44 0.33 -25.71
N LYS A 563 -31.51 -0.02 -26.59
CA LYS A 563 -31.83 -0.34 -27.96
C LYS A 563 -31.86 -1.86 -28.09
N THR A 564 -33.04 -2.42 -28.37
CA THR A 564 -33.17 -3.79 -28.88
C THR A 564 -32.81 -3.78 -30.35
N SER A 565 -31.67 -4.35 -30.71
CA SER A 565 -31.36 -4.62 -32.11
C SER A 565 -31.76 -6.07 -32.39
N VAL A 566 -32.98 -6.25 -32.80
CA VAL A 566 -33.45 -7.23 -33.82
C VAL A 566 -34.96 -7.01 -33.95
N SER A 567 -35.37 -6.26 -34.92
CA SER A 567 -36.75 -6.30 -35.42
C SER A 567 -36.87 -7.46 -36.39
N ASN A 568 -37.39 -8.58 -35.97
CA ASN A 568 -37.99 -9.53 -36.92
C ASN A 568 -39.34 -8.97 -37.37
N SER A 569 -39.34 -8.14 -38.40
CA SER A 569 -40.49 -7.93 -39.27
C SER A 569 -40.30 -8.79 -40.50
N ARG A 570 -40.81 -10.00 -40.47
CA ARG A 570 -41.34 -10.69 -41.64
C ARG A 570 -42.69 -11.26 -41.28
N VAL A 571 -43.68 -10.45 -41.54
CA VAL A 571 -45.01 -10.96 -41.91
C VAL A 571 -44.92 -11.28 -43.38
N PHE A 572 -44.97 -12.52 -43.67
CA PHE A 572 -45.81 -13.18 -44.64
C PHE A 572 -45.94 -14.60 -44.19
#